data_06b0976c5767ea07b4c9033c4002301f
#
_entry.id   06b0976c5767ea07b4c9033c4002301f
#
_cell.length_a   1.000
_cell.length_b   1.000
_cell.length_c   1.000
_cell.angle_alpha   90.00
_cell.angle_beta   90.00
_cell.angle_gamma   90.00
#
_symmetry.space_group_name_H-M   'P 1'
#
loop_
_entity.id
_entity.type
_entity.pdbx_description
1 polymer ?
#
loop_
_entity_poly.entity_id
_entity_poly.type
_entity_poly.pdbx_seq_one_letter_code
_entity_poly.pdbx_strand_id
1 'polypeptide(L)'
;MNYFEITAKCEEVNESSYTIQSTGEIVTKIQLSLVVPSMRDRVLCEIPLEKAPTTDQMSTWELEESWLVVSADGMRALAFERSNARAGEKPVGALVVFQAVAVREATAEERKQLQEARKAQKLQAKHRRAQRQAEKQAERDAAGQQQPQTGQKPAQQTA
;
A
#
# COMPACT_ATOMS: atom_id res chain seq x y z
N MET A 1 26.16 3.58 5.65
CA MET A 1 24.78 3.25 6.04
C MET A 1 23.90 3.37 4.82
N ASN A 2 23.12 2.35 4.50
CA ASN A 2 22.22 2.39 3.36
C ASN A 2 20.86 2.90 3.85
N TYR A 3 20.54 4.14 3.51
CA TYR A 3 19.21 4.68 3.71
C TYR A 3 18.36 4.41 2.47
N PHE A 4 17.08 4.23 2.67
CA PHE A 4 16.10 4.26 1.59
C PHE A 4 15.13 5.41 1.84
N GLU A 5 14.63 5.99 0.77
CA GLU A 5 13.67 7.09 0.83
C GLU A 5 12.30 6.65 0.34
N ILE A 6 11.28 7.07 1.06
CA ILE A 6 9.89 6.91 0.64
C ILE A 6 9.22 8.28 0.60
N THR A 7 8.40 8.50 -0.41
CA THR A 7 7.53 9.67 -0.45
C THR A 7 6.10 9.25 -0.16
N ALA A 8 5.51 9.86 0.85
CA ALA A 8 4.21 9.50 1.37
C ALA A 8 3.41 10.72 1.80
N LYS A 9 2.09 10.57 1.85
CA LYS A 9 1.18 11.57 2.39
C LYS A 9 1.01 11.34 3.88
N CYS A 10 1.17 12.38 4.69
CA CYS A 10 0.89 12.34 6.12
C CYS A 10 -0.63 12.39 6.35
N GLU A 11 -1.16 11.48 7.16
CA GLU A 11 -2.58 11.49 7.54
C GLU A 11 -2.75 11.80 9.02
N GLU A 12 -1.81 11.38 9.86
CA GLU A 12 -1.93 11.51 11.30
C GLU A 12 -0.55 11.57 11.94
N VAL A 13 -0.43 12.35 12.98
CA VAL A 13 0.79 12.49 13.78
C VAL A 13 0.47 12.18 15.23
N ASN A 14 1.11 11.17 15.79
CA ASN A 14 0.90 10.73 17.16
C ASN A 14 2.21 10.70 17.94
N GLU A 15 2.14 10.98 19.23
CA GLU A 15 3.22 10.72 20.16
C GLU A 15 2.98 9.35 20.82
N SER A 16 4.00 8.51 20.83
CA SER A 16 3.94 7.17 21.43
C SER A 16 5.09 7.00 22.41
N SER A 17 4.77 6.62 23.64
CA SER A 17 5.76 6.36 24.67
C SER A 17 5.68 4.90 25.12
N TYR A 18 6.82 4.27 25.37
CA TYR A 18 6.91 2.96 25.95
C TYR A 18 8.03 2.88 26.98
N THR A 19 7.85 2.00 27.96
CA THR A 19 8.86 1.79 29.00
C THR A 19 9.70 0.58 28.66
N ILE A 20 11.02 0.76 28.66
CA ILE A 20 11.97 -0.36 28.53
C ILE A 20 11.96 -1.16 29.82
N GLN A 21 11.46 -2.39 29.77
CA GLN A 21 11.28 -3.23 30.97
C GLN A 21 12.58 -3.51 31.72
N SER A 22 13.72 -3.58 31.01
CA SER A 22 15.02 -3.87 31.64
C SER A 22 15.64 -2.70 32.39
N THR A 23 15.36 -1.46 31.98
CA THR A 23 15.96 -0.23 32.54
C THR A 23 14.95 0.66 33.25
N GLY A 24 13.67 0.48 33.02
CA GLY A 24 12.61 1.37 33.48
C GLY A 24 12.58 2.72 32.74
N GLU A 25 13.39 2.89 31.71
CA GLU A 25 13.47 4.13 30.94
C GLU A 25 12.25 4.29 30.06
N ILE A 26 11.69 5.51 30.02
CA ILE A 26 10.58 5.87 29.12
C ILE A 26 11.17 6.42 27.85
N VAL A 27 10.90 5.76 26.72
CA VAL A 27 11.28 6.21 25.40
C VAL A 27 10.06 6.76 24.68
N THR A 28 10.14 8.03 24.29
CA THR A 28 9.10 8.70 23.51
C THR A 28 9.52 8.78 22.04
N LYS A 29 8.59 8.50 21.15
CA LYS A 29 8.76 8.59 19.70
C LYS A 29 7.57 9.29 19.08
N ILE A 30 7.81 9.98 17.99
CA ILE A 30 6.75 10.46 17.11
C ILE A 30 6.42 9.36 16.09
N GLN A 31 5.13 9.10 15.94
CA GLN A 31 4.60 8.15 14.94
C GLN A 31 3.81 8.94 13.89
N LEU A 32 4.21 8.80 12.63
CA LEU A 32 3.46 9.33 11.50
C LEU A 32 2.70 8.17 10.84
N SER A 33 1.40 8.34 10.66
CA SER A 33 0.59 7.47 9.82
C SER A 33 0.66 7.99 8.38
N LEU A 34 1.21 7.18 7.49
CA LEU A 34 1.55 7.58 6.13
C LEU A 34 0.81 6.74 5.10
N VAL A 35 0.38 7.39 4.03
CA VAL A 35 -0.14 6.72 2.82
C VAL A 35 0.92 6.77 1.73
N VAL A 36 1.50 5.61 1.44
CA VAL A 36 2.45 5.44 0.35
C VAL A 36 1.69 5.06 -0.93
N PRO A 37 1.83 5.81 -2.03
CA PRO A 37 1.02 5.58 -3.25
C PRO A 37 1.16 4.20 -3.87
N SER A 38 2.30 3.54 -3.65
CA SER A 38 2.58 2.19 -4.15
C SER A 38 2.10 1.07 -3.23
N MET A 39 1.71 1.40 -2.00
CA MET A 39 1.24 0.44 -1.01
C MET A 39 -0.28 0.51 -0.88
N ARG A 40 -0.90 -0.64 -0.60
CA ARG A 40 -2.34 -0.73 -0.40
C ARG A 40 -2.75 -0.24 0.98
N ASP A 41 -1.94 -0.57 1.97
CA ASP A 41 -2.21 -0.28 3.37
C ASP A 41 -1.38 0.92 3.84
N ARG A 42 -1.81 1.54 4.92
CA ARG A 42 -1.06 2.57 5.62
C ARG A 42 0.23 1.99 6.17
N VAL A 43 1.24 2.82 6.27
CA VAL A 43 2.49 2.49 6.94
C VAL A 43 2.70 3.44 8.10
N LEU A 44 3.36 2.97 9.15
CA LEU A 44 3.80 3.82 10.24
C LEU A 44 5.26 4.23 10.01
N CYS A 45 5.59 5.43 10.45
CA CYS A 45 6.95 5.92 10.48
C CYS A 45 7.27 6.36 11.90
N GLU A 46 8.26 5.78 12.53
CA GLU A 46 8.72 6.17 13.87
C GLU A 46 9.94 7.07 13.77
N ILE A 47 9.86 8.21 14.46
CA ILE A 47 10.95 9.19 14.55
C ILE A 47 11.35 9.30 16.01
N PRO A 48 12.62 9.12 16.38
CA PRO A 48 13.10 9.42 17.72
C PRO A 48 12.81 10.88 18.10
N LEU A 49 12.44 11.15 19.35
CA LEU A 49 12.03 12.49 19.78
C LEU A 49 13.12 13.55 19.55
N GLU A 50 14.39 13.16 19.69
CA GLU A 50 15.53 14.04 19.44
C GLU A 50 15.70 14.48 17.97
N LYS A 51 15.09 13.76 17.05
CA LYS A 51 15.07 14.05 15.61
C LYS A 51 13.70 14.50 15.11
N ALA A 52 12.75 14.60 16.02
CA ALA A 52 11.41 15.00 15.66
C ALA A 52 11.37 16.45 15.18
N PRO A 53 10.53 16.76 14.20
CA PRO A 53 10.26 18.12 13.80
C PRO A 53 9.57 18.89 14.93
N THR A 54 9.47 20.21 14.78
CA THR A 54 8.75 21.05 15.76
C THR A 54 7.26 20.71 15.78
N THR A 55 6.61 20.97 16.91
CA THR A 55 5.17 20.75 17.07
C THR A 55 4.35 21.46 16.00
N ASP A 56 4.74 22.70 15.64
CA ASP A 56 4.06 23.49 14.61
C ASP A 56 4.18 22.83 13.23
N GLN A 57 5.36 22.30 12.89
CA GLN A 57 5.56 21.55 11.64
C GLN A 57 4.71 20.27 11.61
N MET A 58 4.69 19.53 12.71
CA MET A 58 3.90 18.30 12.82
C MET A 58 2.40 18.58 12.67
N SER A 59 1.90 19.65 13.31
CA SER A 59 0.51 20.07 13.19
C SER A 59 0.17 20.50 11.75
N THR A 60 1.08 21.20 11.08
CA THR A 60 0.91 21.58 9.68
C THR A 60 0.84 20.35 8.79
N TRP A 61 1.71 19.37 9.01
CA TRP A 61 1.73 18.13 8.22
C TRP A 61 0.43 17.35 8.30
N GLU A 62 -0.16 17.27 9.48
CA GLU A 62 -1.43 16.61 9.70
C GLU A 62 -2.60 17.40 9.09
N LEU A 63 -2.71 18.70 9.39
CA LEU A 63 -3.81 19.54 8.91
C LEU A 63 -3.85 19.70 7.39
N GLU A 64 -2.69 19.84 6.75
CA GLU A 64 -2.56 20.01 5.31
C GLU A 64 -2.42 18.69 4.55
N GLU A 65 -2.40 17.57 5.27
CA GLU A 65 -2.13 16.24 4.69
C GLU A 65 -0.87 16.27 3.80
N SER A 66 0.20 16.86 4.34
CA SER A 66 1.42 17.17 3.61
C SER A 66 2.09 15.94 3.01
N TRP A 67 2.72 16.14 1.86
CA TRP A 67 3.59 15.12 1.28
C TRP A 67 4.98 15.20 1.91
N LEU A 68 5.42 14.08 2.47
CA LEU A 68 6.69 13.96 3.18
C LEU A 68 7.64 13.03 2.44
N VAL A 69 8.93 13.35 2.48
CA VAL A 69 10.01 12.43 2.13
C VAL A 69 10.61 11.92 3.43
N VAL A 70 10.55 10.63 3.63
CA VAL A 70 11.07 9.93 4.81
C VAL A 70 12.30 9.15 4.41
N SER A 71 13.44 9.50 5.01
CA SER A 71 14.66 8.71 4.93
C SER A 71 14.68 7.74 6.10
N ALA A 72 14.74 6.45 5.83
CA ALA A 72 14.70 5.40 6.84
C ALA A 72 15.92 4.48 6.74
N ASP A 73 16.42 4.02 7.88
CA ASP A 73 17.52 3.06 7.99
C ASP A 73 17.05 1.64 8.35
N GLY A 74 15.77 1.52 8.71
CA GLY A 74 15.18 0.25 9.10
C GLY A 74 13.71 0.15 8.74
N MET A 75 13.27 -1.11 8.63
CA MET A 75 11.87 -1.47 8.41
C MET A 75 11.54 -2.70 9.25
N ARG A 76 10.41 -2.69 9.92
CA ARG A 76 9.88 -3.85 10.66
C ARG A 76 8.41 -4.06 10.35
N ALA A 77 7.95 -5.29 10.49
CA ALA A 77 6.54 -5.61 10.42
C ALA A 77 6.00 -5.82 11.84
N LEU A 78 4.87 -5.18 12.14
CA LEU A 78 4.09 -5.44 13.35
C LEU A 78 2.86 -6.24 12.98
N ALA A 79 2.65 -7.38 13.66
CA ALA A 79 1.40 -8.10 13.56
C ALA A 79 0.36 -7.43 14.49
N PHE A 80 -0.87 -7.31 14.01
CA PHE A 80 -2.00 -6.83 14.82
C PHE A 80 -3.24 -7.66 14.55
N GLU A 81 -4.08 -7.81 15.57
CA GLU A 81 -5.37 -8.47 15.42
C GLU A 81 -6.40 -7.53 14.80
N ARG A 82 -7.09 -8.01 13.78
CA ARG A 82 -8.20 -7.29 13.16
C ARG A 82 -9.47 -7.52 13.97
N SER A 83 -9.96 -6.50 14.65
CA SER A 83 -11.20 -6.57 15.44
C SER A 83 -12.45 -6.89 14.61
N ASN A 84 -12.43 -6.65 13.31
CA ASN A 84 -13.58 -6.81 12.40
C ASN A 84 -13.25 -7.72 11.19
N ALA A 85 -12.45 -8.77 11.39
CA ALA A 85 -12.17 -9.75 10.33
C ALA A 85 -13.46 -10.45 9.91
N ARG A 86 -13.78 -10.43 8.61
CA ARG A 86 -14.94 -11.14 8.06
C ARG A 86 -14.65 -12.65 8.02
N ALA A 87 -15.72 -13.45 8.00
CA ALA A 87 -15.59 -14.90 7.84
C ALA A 87 -14.75 -15.23 6.58
N GLY A 88 -13.65 -15.96 6.77
CA GLY A 88 -12.68 -16.32 5.72
C GLY A 88 -11.51 -15.35 5.55
N GLU A 89 -11.48 -14.20 6.24
CA GLU A 89 -10.32 -13.33 6.29
C GLU A 89 -9.34 -13.76 7.40
N LYS A 90 -8.04 -13.53 7.15
CA LYS A 90 -7.02 -13.75 8.19
C LYS A 90 -7.26 -12.77 9.34
N PRO A 91 -7.41 -13.24 10.60
CA PRO A 91 -7.65 -12.36 11.74
C PRO A 91 -6.43 -11.49 12.08
N VAL A 92 -5.26 -11.81 11.53
CA VAL A 92 -4.00 -11.08 11.77
C VAL A 92 -3.65 -10.26 10.56
N GLY A 93 -3.45 -8.97 10.74
CA GLY A 93 -2.90 -8.04 9.76
C GLY A 93 -1.41 -7.80 10.05
N ALA A 94 -0.69 -7.31 9.04
CA ALA A 94 0.67 -6.83 9.20
C ALA A 94 0.74 -5.34 8.86
N LEU A 95 1.35 -4.57 9.75
CA LEU A 95 1.61 -3.15 9.57
C LEU A 95 3.12 -2.97 9.37
N VAL A 96 3.49 -2.25 8.33
CA VAL A 96 4.89 -1.91 8.08
C VAL A 96 5.25 -0.66 8.87
N VAL A 97 6.34 -0.71 9.61
CA VAL A 97 6.87 0.41 10.39
C VAL A 97 8.27 0.73 9.88
N PHE A 98 8.46 1.96 9.45
CA PHE A 98 9.76 2.50 9.06
C PHE A 98 10.42 3.21 10.24
N GLN A 99 11.71 2.99 10.42
CA GLN A 99 12.52 3.72 11.39
C GLN A 99 13.16 4.90 10.68
N ALA A 100 12.60 6.08 10.87
CA ALA A 100 13.08 7.28 10.21
C ALA A 100 14.33 7.84 10.87
N VAL A 101 15.26 8.25 10.05
CA VAL A 101 16.44 9.03 10.45
C VAL A 101 16.27 10.51 10.13
N ALA A 102 15.45 10.82 9.11
CA ALA A 102 15.07 12.18 8.75
C ALA A 102 13.69 12.20 8.05
N VAL A 103 12.97 13.29 8.27
CA VAL A 103 11.69 13.56 7.59
C VAL A 103 11.69 15.02 7.17
N ARG A 104 11.28 15.27 5.94
CA ARG A 104 11.11 16.60 5.36
C ARG A 104 9.89 16.67 4.48
N GLU A 105 9.39 17.84 4.22
CA GLU A 105 8.37 18.04 3.21
C GLU A 105 8.91 17.75 1.79
N ALA A 106 8.06 17.16 0.97
CA ALA A 106 8.36 16.96 -0.43
C ALA A 106 8.29 18.28 -1.20
N THR A 107 9.27 18.54 -2.03
CA THR A 107 9.28 19.71 -2.91
C THR A 107 8.15 19.65 -3.94
N ALA A 108 7.82 20.78 -4.54
CA ALA A 108 6.80 20.84 -5.59
C ALA A 108 7.15 19.92 -6.79
N GLU A 109 8.44 19.80 -7.10
CA GLU A 109 8.93 18.96 -8.18
C GLU A 109 8.80 17.46 -7.85
N GLU A 110 9.18 17.05 -6.65
CA GLU A 110 9.00 15.67 -6.16
C GLU A 110 7.52 15.27 -6.16
N ARG A 111 6.64 16.17 -5.72
CA ARG A 111 5.18 15.95 -5.78
C ARG A 111 4.68 15.77 -7.20
N LYS A 112 5.17 16.56 -8.14
CA LYS A 112 4.81 16.45 -9.56
C LYS A 112 5.28 15.14 -10.17
N GLN A 113 6.54 14.76 -9.95
CA GLN A 113 7.09 13.48 -10.42
C GLN A 113 6.29 12.29 -9.87
N LEU A 114 5.91 12.33 -8.60
CA LEU A 114 5.09 11.31 -7.99
C LEU A 114 3.70 11.19 -8.62
N GLN A 115 3.07 12.32 -8.93
CA GLN A 115 1.78 12.34 -9.62
C GLN A 115 1.88 11.76 -11.03
N GLU A 116 2.94 12.09 -11.77
CA GLU A 116 3.20 11.55 -13.10
C GLU A 116 3.46 10.05 -13.08
N ALA A 117 4.30 9.58 -12.15
CA ALA A 117 4.54 8.16 -11.93
C ALA A 117 3.25 7.40 -11.60
N ARG A 118 2.38 7.99 -10.76
CA ARG A 118 1.08 7.41 -10.41
C ARG A 118 0.12 7.33 -11.60
N LYS A 119 0.12 8.35 -12.46
CA LYS A 119 -0.67 8.34 -13.70
C LYS A 119 -0.17 7.24 -14.65
N ALA A 120 1.14 7.12 -14.81
CA ALA A 120 1.76 6.08 -15.63
C ALA A 120 1.43 4.67 -15.12
N GLN A 121 1.54 4.43 -13.82
CA GLN A 121 1.16 3.14 -13.21
C GLN A 121 -0.32 2.79 -13.42
N LYS A 122 -1.22 3.77 -13.25
CA LYS A 122 -2.66 3.55 -13.51
C LYS A 122 -2.92 3.19 -14.98
N LEU A 123 -2.24 3.84 -15.90
CA LEU A 123 -2.35 3.57 -17.33
C LEU A 123 -1.86 2.15 -17.65
N GLN A 124 -0.69 1.75 -17.14
CA GLN A 124 -0.16 0.40 -17.29
C GLN A 124 -1.08 -0.67 -16.69
N ALA A 125 -1.65 -0.40 -15.51
CA ALA A 125 -2.61 -1.30 -14.90
C ALA A 125 -3.88 -1.47 -15.74
N LYS A 126 -4.36 -0.38 -16.36
CA LYS A 126 -5.50 -0.40 -17.28
C LYS A 126 -5.17 -1.24 -18.53
N HIS A 127 -4.01 -1.04 -19.14
CA HIS A 127 -3.56 -1.83 -20.28
C HIS A 127 -3.46 -3.33 -19.94
N ARG A 128 -2.85 -3.66 -18.80
CA ARG A 128 -2.74 -5.07 -18.35
C ARG A 128 -4.11 -5.71 -18.13
N ARG A 129 -5.08 -4.96 -17.59
CA ARG A 129 -6.46 -5.47 -17.43
C ARG A 129 -7.13 -5.70 -18.77
N ALA A 130 -6.98 -4.79 -19.73
CA ALA A 130 -7.52 -4.94 -21.07
C ALA A 130 -6.91 -6.15 -21.81
N GLN A 131 -5.59 -6.34 -21.73
CA GLN A 131 -4.93 -7.51 -22.29
C GLN A 131 -5.46 -8.84 -21.71
N ARG A 132 -5.56 -8.94 -20.38
CA ARG A 132 -6.10 -10.12 -19.71
C ARG A 132 -7.58 -10.40 -20.08
N GLN A 133 -8.36 -9.36 -20.33
CA GLN A 133 -9.74 -9.52 -20.80
C GLN A 133 -9.79 -10.03 -22.24
N ALA A 134 -8.94 -9.49 -23.12
CA ALA A 134 -8.82 -9.93 -24.50
C ALA A 134 -8.34 -11.40 -24.59
N GLU A 135 -7.34 -11.80 -23.79
CA GLU A 135 -6.87 -13.20 -23.71
C GLU A 135 -7.99 -14.13 -23.25
N LYS A 136 -8.72 -13.78 -22.18
CA LYS A 136 -9.85 -14.58 -21.70
C LYS A 136 -10.99 -14.68 -22.72
N GLN A 137 -11.22 -13.62 -23.49
CA GLN A 137 -12.22 -13.65 -24.55
C GLN A 137 -11.79 -14.57 -25.69
N ALA A 138 -10.52 -14.46 -26.13
CA ALA A 138 -9.96 -15.34 -27.15
C ALA A 138 -9.99 -16.82 -26.73
N GLU A 139 -9.69 -17.13 -25.47
CA GLU A 139 -9.81 -18.51 -24.94
C GLU A 139 -11.25 -19.02 -24.98
N ARG A 140 -12.22 -18.17 -24.63
CA ARG A 140 -13.64 -18.53 -24.69
C ARG A 140 -14.11 -18.78 -26.12
N ASP A 141 -13.70 -17.93 -27.05
CA ASP A 141 -14.05 -18.04 -28.45
C ASP A 141 -13.44 -19.31 -29.08
N ALA A 142 -12.20 -19.64 -28.70
CA ALA A 142 -11.53 -20.87 -29.12
C ALA A 142 -12.20 -22.14 -28.53
N ALA A 143 -12.61 -22.10 -27.27
CA ALA A 143 -13.33 -23.22 -26.62
C ALA A 143 -14.73 -23.41 -27.19
N GLY A 144 -15.42 -22.32 -27.59
CA GLY A 144 -16.74 -22.37 -28.22
C GLY A 144 -16.77 -22.99 -29.61
N GLN A 145 -15.64 -22.94 -30.33
CA GLN A 145 -15.50 -23.55 -31.66
C GLN A 145 -15.22 -25.06 -31.63
N GLN A 146 -14.94 -25.65 -30.48
CA GLN A 146 -14.63 -27.10 -30.32
C GLN A 146 -15.83 -27.95 -29.89
N GLN A 147 -17.08 -27.44 -29.90
CA GLN A 147 -18.24 -28.29 -29.68
C GLN A 147 -18.53 -29.08 -30.96
N PRO A 148 -18.35 -30.44 -30.98
CA PRO A 148 -18.72 -31.23 -32.13
C PRO A 148 -20.25 -31.21 -32.31
N GLN A 149 -20.70 -30.95 -33.53
CA GLN A 149 -22.09 -31.15 -33.94
C GLN A 149 -22.41 -32.63 -33.90
N THR A 150 -22.69 -33.19 -32.73
CA THR A 150 -23.27 -34.50 -32.56
C THR A 150 -24.78 -34.35 -32.39
N GLY A 151 -25.53 -34.61 -33.45
CA GLY A 151 -26.99 -34.59 -33.34
C GLY A 151 -27.79 -34.63 -34.63
N GLN A 152 -27.34 -35.32 -35.68
CA GLN A 152 -28.28 -35.78 -36.71
C GLN A 152 -28.70 -37.21 -36.39
N LYS A 153 -29.90 -37.35 -35.83
CA LYS A 153 -30.60 -38.58 -35.63
C LYS A 153 -31.18 -39.02 -37.01
N PRO A 154 -30.86 -40.20 -37.55
CA PRO A 154 -31.49 -40.65 -38.78
C PRO A 154 -32.97 -41.00 -38.53
N ALA A 155 -33.84 -40.45 -39.37
CA ALA A 155 -35.24 -40.80 -39.38
C ALA A 155 -35.41 -42.26 -39.77
N GLN A 156 -36.02 -43.09 -38.91
CA GLN A 156 -36.52 -44.39 -39.24
C GLN A 156 -37.75 -44.26 -40.14
N GLN A 157 -37.60 -44.70 -41.38
CA GLN A 157 -38.72 -45.05 -42.23
C GLN A 157 -39.26 -46.41 -41.79
N THR A 158 -40.51 -46.45 -41.35
CA THR A 158 -41.30 -47.65 -41.22
C THR A 158 -42.12 -47.84 -42.49
N ALA A 159 -41.93 -48.97 -43.14
CA ALA A 159 -42.84 -49.52 -44.11
C ALA A 159 -43.95 -50.30 -43.42
#